data_ae570cbed0f33f155d1764456c1124f0
#
_entry.id   ae570cbed0f33f155d1764456c1124f0
#
_cell.length_a   1.000
_cell.length_b   1.000
_cell.length_c   1.000
_cell.angle_alpha   90.00
_cell.angle_beta   90.00
_cell.angle_gamma   90.00
#
_symmetry.space_group_name_H-M   'P 1'
#
loop_
_entity.id
_entity.type
_entity.pdbx_description
1 polymer ?
#
loop_
_entity_poly.entity_id
_entity_poly.type
_entity_poly.pdbx_seq_one_letter_code
_entity_poly.pdbx_strand_id
1 'polypeptide(L)'
;MTEGKMIRNRQMNMLIMIAIIVGICIPLFFTAIQIGVFAKEPVVEARQEVTDESAPVLRVAVDDGFCPMSFYDADGNLSGLNVELITMVANQLGMRLEFECGDWMTCRQNLEEGKADAILGLETFSNMQHVL
;
A
#
# COMPACT_ATOMS: atom_id res chain seq x y z
N MET A 1 -8.50 -62.45 -34.22
CA MET A 1 -7.16 -61.91 -33.87
C MET A 1 -7.00 -60.42 -34.11
N THR A 2 -8.07 -59.70 -34.35
CA THR A 2 -8.09 -58.21 -34.70
C THR A 2 -8.51 -57.30 -33.60
N GLU A 3 -9.35 -57.72 -32.63
CA GLU A 3 -9.87 -56.83 -31.56
C GLU A 3 -8.80 -56.39 -30.56
N GLY A 4 -7.91 -57.25 -30.11
CA GLY A 4 -6.84 -56.90 -29.15
C GLY A 4 -5.85 -55.88 -29.68
N LYS A 5 -5.65 -55.82 -30.99
CA LYS A 5 -4.76 -54.86 -31.64
C LYS A 5 -5.39 -53.46 -31.71
N MET A 6 -6.71 -53.40 -31.86
CA MET A 6 -7.49 -52.16 -31.93
C MET A 6 -7.61 -51.49 -30.56
N ILE A 7 -7.83 -52.28 -29.50
CA ILE A 7 -7.91 -51.78 -28.12
C ILE A 7 -6.54 -51.23 -27.67
N ARG A 8 -5.44 -51.93 -27.99
CA ARG A 8 -4.07 -51.49 -27.69
C ARG A 8 -3.69 -50.21 -28.39
N ASN A 9 -4.11 -50.00 -29.63
CA ASN A 9 -3.89 -48.74 -30.35
C ASN A 9 -4.69 -47.60 -29.78
N ARG A 10 -5.94 -47.81 -29.31
CA ARG A 10 -6.74 -46.78 -28.65
C ARG A 10 -6.13 -46.36 -27.32
N GLN A 11 -5.66 -47.29 -26.50
CA GLN A 11 -4.99 -46.99 -25.25
C GLN A 11 -3.67 -46.25 -25.48
N MET A 12 -2.88 -46.67 -26.48
CA MET A 12 -1.63 -46.02 -26.83
C MET A 12 -1.83 -44.60 -27.34
N ASN A 13 -2.85 -44.35 -28.18
CA ASN A 13 -3.18 -43.02 -28.64
C ASN A 13 -3.68 -42.12 -27.51
N MET A 14 -4.44 -42.65 -26.54
CA MET A 14 -4.90 -41.93 -25.37
C MET A 14 -3.73 -41.51 -24.45
N LEU A 15 -2.76 -42.41 -24.23
CA LEU A 15 -1.55 -42.12 -23.46
C LEU A 15 -0.66 -41.06 -24.13
N ILE A 16 -0.55 -41.08 -25.45
CA ILE A 16 0.17 -40.10 -26.23
C ILE A 16 -0.52 -38.72 -26.14
N MET A 17 -1.84 -38.68 -26.24
CA MET A 17 -2.61 -37.45 -26.09
C MET A 17 -2.45 -36.83 -24.69
N ILE A 18 -2.50 -37.68 -23.66
CA ILE A 18 -2.28 -37.22 -22.27
C ILE A 18 -0.85 -36.67 -22.11
N ALA A 19 0.15 -37.36 -22.64
CA ALA A 19 1.53 -36.90 -22.58
C ALA A 19 1.76 -35.57 -23.30
N ILE A 20 1.09 -35.33 -24.43
CA ILE A 20 1.16 -34.06 -25.17
C ILE A 20 0.48 -32.95 -24.39
N ILE A 21 -0.70 -33.20 -23.82
CA ILE A 21 -1.42 -32.19 -23.01
C ILE A 21 -0.62 -31.81 -21.78
N VAL A 22 -0.07 -32.77 -21.06
CA VAL A 22 0.78 -32.53 -19.89
C VAL A 22 2.06 -31.78 -20.28
N GLY A 23 2.69 -32.21 -21.40
CA GLY A 23 3.90 -31.57 -21.92
C GLY A 23 3.71 -30.12 -22.38
N ILE A 24 2.50 -29.73 -22.76
CA ILE A 24 2.17 -28.35 -23.15
C ILE A 24 1.69 -27.54 -21.96
N CYS A 25 0.86 -28.12 -21.09
CA CYS A 25 0.27 -27.41 -19.96
C CYS A 25 1.30 -27.02 -18.88
N ILE A 26 2.28 -27.90 -18.62
CA ILE A 26 3.30 -27.59 -17.59
C ILE A 26 4.16 -26.38 -17.95
N PRO A 27 4.75 -26.27 -19.15
CA PRO A 27 5.54 -25.08 -19.50
C PRO A 27 4.67 -23.82 -19.61
N LEU A 28 3.42 -23.91 -20.10
CA LEU A 28 2.50 -22.77 -20.11
C LEU A 28 2.14 -22.30 -18.71
N PHE A 29 1.95 -23.21 -17.77
CA PHE A 29 1.72 -22.88 -16.37
C PHE A 29 2.98 -22.24 -15.74
N PHE A 30 4.16 -22.77 -16.06
CA PHE A 30 5.42 -22.20 -15.57
C PHE A 30 5.73 -20.82 -16.17
N THR A 31 5.43 -20.60 -17.44
CA THR A 31 5.56 -19.29 -18.08
C THR A 31 4.54 -18.28 -17.55
N ALA A 32 3.32 -18.70 -17.23
CA ALA A 32 2.30 -17.85 -16.59
C ALA A 32 2.75 -17.37 -15.20
N ILE A 33 3.44 -18.23 -14.43
CA ILE A 33 4.04 -17.85 -13.14
C ILE A 33 5.19 -16.86 -13.34
N GLN A 34 6.02 -17.04 -14.35
CA GLN A 34 7.16 -16.15 -14.65
C GLN A 34 6.71 -14.78 -15.20
N ILE A 35 5.57 -14.72 -15.89
CA ILE A 35 5.01 -13.45 -16.43
C ILE A 35 4.25 -12.66 -15.35
N GLY A 36 4.19 -13.19 -14.10
CA GLY A 36 3.60 -12.46 -12.99
C GLY A 36 2.10 -12.23 -13.16
N VAL A 37 1.35 -13.26 -13.60
CA VAL A 37 -0.13 -13.27 -13.59
C VAL A 37 -0.67 -13.14 -12.17
N PHE A 38 0.13 -13.45 -11.15
CA PHE A 38 -0.03 -12.83 -9.85
C PHE A 38 0.51 -11.40 -9.98
N ALA A 39 -0.36 -10.48 -10.37
CA ALA A 39 -0.10 -9.08 -10.22
C ALA A 39 0.48 -8.89 -8.82
N LYS A 40 1.78 -8.62 -8.74
CA LYS A 40 2.37 -8.01 -7.57
C LYS A 40 1.49 -6.79 -7.38
N GLU A 41 0.61 -6.84 -6.38
CA GLU A 41 -0.10 -5.64 -5.96
C GLU A 41 0.94 -4.53 -5.97
N PRO A 42 0.67 -3.36 -6.58
CA PRO A 42 1.63 -2.30 -6.49
C PRO A 42 1.90 -2.15 -4.99
N VAL A 43 3.07 -2.58 -4.56
CA VAL A 43 3.63 -2.10 -3.30
C VAL A 43 3.60 -0.61 -3.56
N VAL A 44 2.61 0.06 -2.96
CA VAL A 44 2.63 1.51 -2.90
C VAL A 44 4.00 1.78 -2.32
N GLU A 45 4.90 2.24 -3.17
CA GLU A 45 6.21 2.72 -2.74
C GLU A 45 5.88 3.89 -1.82
N ALA A 46 5.59 3.52 -0.57
CA ALA A 46 5.36 4.44 0.50
C ALA A 46 6.64 5.25 0.62
N ARG A 47 6.50 6.56 0.43
CA ARG A 47 7.55 7.54 0.66
C ARG A 47 8.35 8.03 -0.54
N GLN A 48 7.72 8.32 -1.67
CA GLN A 48 8.23 9.41 -2.51
C GLN A 48 7.59 10.70 -2.01
N GLU A 49 8.29 11.41 -1.16
CA GLU A 49 7.92 12.78 -0.82
C GLU A 49 8.06 13.66 -2.06
N VAL A 50 7.11 14.57 -2.27
CA VAL A 50 7.21 15.56 -3.34
C VAL A 50 8.42 16.45 -3.05
N THR A 51 9.47 16.32 -3.86
CA THR A 51 10.72 17.07 -3.69
C THR A 51 10.78 18.35 -4.51
N ASP A 52 9.76 18.66 -5.29
CA ASP A 52 9.67 19.89 -6.05
C ASP A 52 9.50 21.08 -5.12
N GLU A 53 10.52 21.93 -5.00
CA GLU A 53 10.49 23.12 -4.15
C GLU A 53 9.41 24.13 -4.53
N SER A 54 8.90 24.08 -5.76
CA SER A 54 7.81 24.94 -6.22
C SER A 54 6.41 24.41 -5.89
N ALA A 55 6.32 23.14 -5.40
CA ALA A 55 5.06 22.56 -5.04
C ALA A 55 4.44 23.25 -3.80
N PRO A 56 3.12 23.38 -3.73
CA PRO A 56 2.45 23.94 -2.58
C PRO A 56 2.76 23.11 -1.32
N VAL A 57 2.86 23.77 -0.19
CA VAL A 57 3.16 23.14 1.10
C VAL A 57 1.86 22.88 1.87
N LEU A 58 1.74 21.69 2.42
CA LEU A 58 0.73 21.33 3.41
C LEU A 58 1.40 21.21 4.78
N ARG A 59 1.11 22.13 5.68
CA ARG A 59 1.62 22.11 7.06
C ARG A 59 0.66 21.31 7.92
N VAL A 60 1.18 20.28 8.58
CA VAL A 60 0.37 19.32 9.32
C VAL A 60 0.82 19.25 10.76
N ALA A 61 -0.07 19.58 11.69
CA ALA A 61 0.18 19.39 13.11
C ALA A 61 0.01 17.92 13.49
N VAL A 62 0.97 17.36 14.23
CA VAL A 62 1.06 15.94 14.57
C VAL A 62 1.36 15.78 16.05
N ASP A 63 0.47 15.07 16.76
CA ASP A 63 0.76 14.55 18.10
C ASP A 63 1.78 13.42 17.97
N ASP A 64 3.03 13.68 18.36
CA ASP A 64 4.17 12.75 18.20
C ASP A 64 4.27 11.74 19.35
N GLY A 65 3.39 11.81 20.34
CA GLY A 65 3.24 10.86 21.44
C GLY A 65 2.17 9.78 21.22
N PHE A 66 1.53 9.72 20.04
CA PHE A 66 0.36 8.86 19.79
C PHE A 66 0.71 7.56 19.06
N CYS A 67 1.59 6.73 19.63
CA CYS A 67 1.97 5.41 19.08
C CYS A 67 0.77 4.43 19.11
N PRO A 68 0.51 3.63 18.04
CA PRO A 68 1.28 3.48 16.80
C PRO A 68 0.84 4.42 15.66
N MET A 69 0.01 5.40 15.94
CA MET A 69 -0.60 6.26 14.92
C MET A 69 0.34 7.34 14.43
N SER A 70 1.05 8.00 15.37
CA SER A 70 2.10 8.99 15.09
C SER A 70 3.09 9.03 16.25
N PHE A 71 4.36 8.82 15.96
CA PHE A 71 5.43 8.72 16.95
C PHE A 71 6.79 8.84 16.29
N TYR A 72 7.84 9.10 17.08
CA TYR A 72 9.22 8.97 16.60
C TYR A 72 9.69 7.53 16.74
N ASP A 73 10.23 6.97 15.65
CA ASP A 73 10.84 5.64 15.65
C ASP A 73 12.22 5.62 16.35
N ALA A 74 12.86 4.45 16.40
CA ALA A 74 14.16 4.27 17.05
C ALA A 74 15.30 5.07 16.38
N ASP A 75 15.13 5.46 15.13
CA ASP A 75 16.10 6.24 14.35
C ASP A 75 15.81 7.75 14.44
N GLY A 76 14.74 8.13 15.15
CA GLY A 76 14.33 9.53 15.33
C GLY A 76 13.51 10.08 14.17
N ASN A 77 12.95 9.24 13.30
CA ASN A 77 12.07 9.68 12.23
C ASN A 77 10.61 9.67 12.69
N LEU A 78 9.84 10.68 12.28
CA LEU A 78 8.41 10.69 12.47
C LEU A 78 7.78 9.55 11.66
N SER A 79 6.99 8.72 12.30
CA SER A 79 6.47 7.46 11.75
C SER A 79 5.07 7.17 12.29
N GLY A 80 4.40 6.19 11.71
CA GLY A 80 3.08 5.72 12.14
C GLY A 80 2.03 5.82 11.05
N LEU A 81 0.88 5.17 11.30
CA LEU A 81 -0.18 5.02 10.32
C LEU A 81 -0.69 6.37 9.78
N ASN A 82 -0.87 7.36 10.67
CA ASN A 82 -1.35 8.68 10.29
C ASN A 82 -0.33 9.41 9.41
N VAL A 83 0.97 9.28 9.73
CA VAL A 83 2.06 9.90 8.96
C VAL A 83 2.14 9.32 7.56
N GLU A 84 2.04 7.99 7.44
CA GLU A 84 2.03 7.33 6.13
C GLU A 84 0.80 7.70 5.31
N LEU A 85 -0.38 7.76 5.95
CA LEU A 85 -1.62 8.13 5.27
C LEU A 85 -1.55 9.54 4.70
N ILE A 86 -1.13 10.53 5.50
CA ILE A 86 -1.05 11.91 5.02
C ILE A 86 0.02 12.08 3.94
N THR A 87 1.12 11.32 4.04
CA THR A 87 2.15 11.32 3.00
C THR A 87 1.60 10.84 1.66
N MET A 88 0.80 9.76 1.66
CA MET A 88 0.14 9.29 0.44
C MET A 88 -0.84 10.33 -0.13
N VAL A 89 -1.62 10.97 0.73
CA VAL A 89 -2.58 12.03 0.31
C VAL A 89 -1.85 13.22 -0.28
N ALA A 90 -0.82 13.72 0.38
CA ALA A 90 -0.04 14.85 -0.12
C ALA A 90 0.63 14.56 -1.46
N ASN A 91 1.19 13.35 -1.62
CA ASN A 91 1.77 12.91 -2.89
C ASN A 91 0.73 12.87 -4.02
N GLN A 92 -0.48 12.38 -3.75
CA GLN A 92 -1.56 12.40 -4.75
C GLN A 92 -1.99 13.81 -5.14
N LEU A 93 -1.93 14.76 -4.21
CA LEU A 93 -2.25 16.16 -4.45
C LEU A 93 -1.07 16.97 -5.02
N GLY A 94 0.12 16.36 -5.15
CA GLY A 94 1.32 17.06 -5.57
C GLY A 94 1.79 18.13 -4.60
N MET A 95 1.58 17.92 -3.31
CA MET A 95 1.93 18.86 -2.23
C MET A 95 3.14 18.35 -1.43
N ARG A 96 4.02 19.27 -1.01
CA ARG A 96 5.06 18.99 -0.02
C ARG A 96 4.46 18.98 1.38
N LEU A 97 4.99 18.11 2.26
CA LEU A 97 4.61 18.07 3.66
C LEU A 97 5.62 18.81 4.53
N GLU A 98 5.10 19.57 5.48
CA GLU A 98 5.84 20.08 6.60
C GLU A 98 5.09 19.70 7.89
N PHE A 99 5.80 19.07 8.83
CA PHE A 99 5.20 18.57 10.06
C PHE A 99 5.50 19.52 11.22
N GLU A 100 4.46 19.94 11.92
CA GLU A 100 4.51 20.68 13.17
C GLU A 100 4.22 19.70 14.32
N CYS A 101 5.30 19.12 14.89
CA CYS A 101 5.19 18.09 15.92
C CYS A 101 5.06 18.70 17.32
N GLY A 102 4.30 18.03 18.17
CA GLY A 102 4.12 18.42 19.55
C GLY A 102 3.03 17.60 20.24
N ASP A 103 2.69 17.97 21.45
CA ASP A 103 1.55 17.38 22.14
C ASP A 103 0.21 17.83 21.53
N TRP A 104 -0.87 17.14 21.88
CA TRP A 104 -2.21 17.43 21.39
C TRP A 104 -2.63 18.90 21.53
N MET A 105 -2.33 19.53 22.67
CA MET A 105 -2.71 20.92 22.93
C MET A 105 -1.96 21.89 22.02
N THR A 106 -0.66 21.63 21.82
CA THR A 106 0.19 22.39 20.89
C THR A 106 -0.29 22.24 19.45
N CYS A 107 -0.61 21.00 19.02
CA CYS A 107 -1.15 20.74 17.69
C CYS A 107 -2.44 21.50 17.42
N ARG A 108 -3.35 21.48 18.38
CA ARG A 108 -4.61 22.21 18.29
C ARG A 108 -4.38 23.72 18.22
N GLN A 109 -3.50 24.26 19.05
CA GLN A 109 -3.15 25.69 19.02
C GLN A 109 -2.55 26.10 17.67
N ASN A 110 -1.65 25.29 17.10
CA ASN A 110 -1.05 25.55 15.80
C ASN A 110 -2.11 25.59 14.68
N LEU A 111 -3.13 24.73 14.74
CA LEU A 111 -4.25 24.78 13.81
C LEU A 111 -5.10 26.06 13.99
N GLU A 112 -5.48 26.40 15.24
CA GLU A 112 -6.29 27.59 15.56
C GLU A 112 -5.59 28.88 15.17
N GLU A 113 -4.27 28.95 15.32
CA GLU A 113 -3.44 30.11 14.95
C GLU A 113 -3.06 30.16 13.46
N GLY A 114 -3.44 29.14 12.66
CA GLY A 114 -3.11 29.06 11.24
C GLY A 114 -1.64 28.76 10.96
N LYS A 115 -0.89 28.25 11.93
CA LYS A 115 0.47 27.73 11.74
C LYS A 115 0.47 26.40 11.03
N ALA A 116 -0.57 25.58 11.24
CA ALA A 116 -0.83 24.34 10.52
C ALA A 116 -2.12 24.47 9.71
N ASP A 117 -2.17 23.76 8.57
CA ASP A 117 -3.32 23.71 7.68
C ASP A 117 -4.24 22.51 8.02
N ALA A 118 -3.69 21.50 8.68
CA ALA A 118 -4.39 20.29 9.11
C ALA A 118 -3.81 19.74 10.42
N ILE A 119 -4.60 18.88 11.09
CA ILE A 119 -4.17 18.13 12.28
C ILE A 119 -4.44 16.65 12.06
N LEU A 120 -3.51 15.79 12.45
CA LEU A 120 -3.64 14.33 12.39
C LEU A 120 -4.15 13.75 13.70
N GLY A 121 -4.92 12.65 13.59
CA GLY A 121 -5.29 11.84 14.75
C GLY A 121 -6.45 12.38 15.56
N LEU A 122 -7.33 13.20 14.95
CA LEU A 122 -8.53 13.67 15.61
C LEU A 122 -9.48 12.49 15.90
N GLU A 123 -9.58 12.08 17.16
CA GLU A 123 -10.62 11.16 17.61
C GLU A 123 -11.88 11.92 18.00
N THR A 124 -13.02 11.49 17.46
CA THR A 124 -14.31 12.09 17.83
C THR A 124 -14.81 11.46 19.12
N PHE A 125 -14.52 12.08 20.25
CA PHE A 125 -15.20 11.76 21.51
C PHE A 125 -16.53 12.50 21.59
N SER A 126 -17.55 11.86 22.15
CA SER A 126 -18.91 12.42 22.26
C SER A 126 -18.98 13.80 22.97
N ASN A 127 -17.91 14.20 23.63
CA ASN A 127 -17.80 15.49 24.35
C ASN A 127 -17.11 16.59 23.53
N MET A 128 -16.65 16.32 22.30
CA MET A 128 -16.00 17.30 21.43
C MET A 128 -16.96 18.10 20.52
N GLN A 129 -18.27 17.98 20.71
CA GLN A 129 -19.28 18.69 19.92
C GLN A 129 -19.25 20.23 20.06
N HIS A 130 -18.38 20.76 20.92
CA HIS A 130 -18.28 22.22 21.19
C HIS A 130 -16.96 22.81 20.69
N VAL A 131 -16.19 22.16 19.85
CA VAL A 131 -14.85 22.59 19.44
C VAL A 131 -14.74 22.88 17.92
N LEU A 132 -15.86 22.79 17.21
CA LEU A 132 -15.95 23.17 15.79
C LEU A 132 -16.82 24.40 15.62
#